data_1683f3d195a93864e02fd5b0beacf4e9
#
_entry.id   1683f3d195a93864e02fd5b0beacf4e9
#
_cell.length_a   1.000
_cell.length_b   1.000
_cell.length_c   1.000
_cell.angle_alpha   90.00
_cell.angle_beta   90.00
_cell.angle_gamma   90.00
#
_symmetry.space_group_name_H-M   'P 1'
#
loop_
_entity.id
_entity.type
_entity.pdbx_description
1 polymer ?
#
loop_
_entity_poly.entity_id
_entity_poly.type
_entity_poly.pdbx_seq_one_letter_code
_entity_poly.pdbx_strand_id
1 'polypeptide(L)'
;ESRPQWLPERADAVEMTEHLRFSPEYEFDAGFDPELRWENANGFQGMAELCHGCGGCRGGQDTTGGVMCPTYRAADEEIQATRGRANMLRQAMSGDLPEDEIFTEEFADEVLDLCIGCKGCAKDCPSEVDMAKMKTEVEHARHQREGSSLREKLFANVDTLSAVGSRLAPLSNAAAKLPGARWAMENTVGIAAERSLPTFHRESFADWMADREPAVAESEADRKALLLPDTHTNYNAPGQGKATVRVLEAAGVHVRLAEEAGSSGRPPLSKGFVDEARRKARQNVDALAPRVDEGWDVVVVEPSDAVMLQSDYHDLLAGDDVETVSAATYGVFEYLDAFRLDGNLGAEGDGSLTYHGHCHQKATKKDHHAVGVLRRAGFDVEPLDSTCCGMAGSFGYEAEHHSMSKAIGRLLFGQVDDAAGEQVVAPGASCRTQLGDRDGADAEPPHPIETLAAALEG
;
A
#
# COMPACT_ATOMS: atom_id res chain seq x y z
N GLU A 1 -21.98 -18.78 -54.98
CA GLU A 1 -21.35 -17.79 -54.10
C GLU A 1 -19.96 -18.29 -53.81
N SER A 2 -18.92 -17.58 -54.26
CA SER A 2 -17.51 -17.96 -54.08
C SER A 2 -17.09 -17.64 -52.64
N ARG A 3 -16.55 -18.67 -51.96
CA ARG A 3 -15.96 -18.59 -50.64
C ARG A 3 -14.89 -17.48 -50.61
N PRO A 4 -14.83 -16.62 -49.60
CA PRO A 4 -13.79 -15.60 -49.48
C PRO A 4 -12.41 -16.23 -49.47
N GLN A 5 -11.48 -15.74 -50.27
CA GLN A 5 -10.10 -16.26 -50.42
C GLN A 5 -9.21 -16.20 -49.15
N TRP A 6 -9.67 -15.55 -48.09
CA TRP A 6 -8.94 -15.43 -46.82
C TRP A 6 -9.29 -16.54 -45.82
N LEU A 7 -10.29 -17.40 -46.12
CA LEU A 7 -10.53 -18.57 -45.28
C LEU A 7 -9.54 -19.67 -45.67
N PRO A 8 -8.73 -20.18 -44.73
CA PRO A 8 -7.85 -21.31 -45.01
C PRO A 8 -8.67 -22.49 -45.55
N GLU A 9 -8.11 -23.19 -46.56
CA GLU A 9 -8.64 -24.50 -46.95
C GLU A 9 -8.73 -25.35 -45.69
N ARG A 10 -9.90 -25.99 -45.48
CA ARG A 10 -10.24 -26.77 -44.30
C ARG A 10 -8.99 -27.24 -43.58
N ALA A 11 -8.62 -26.59 -42.50
CA ALA A 11 -7.93 -27.28 -41.43
C ALA A 11 -8.79 -28.51 -41.11
N ASP A 12 -8.22 -29.66 -41.05
CA ASP A 12 -8.86 -30.85 -40.53
C ASP A 12 -9.66 -30.45 -39.33
N ALA A 13 -10.88 -30.93 -39.17
CA ALA A 13 -11.83 -30.46 -38.20
C ALA A 13 -11.15 -30.46 -36.83
N VAL A 14 -10.66 -29.32 -36.43
CA VAL A 14 -10.13 -29.13 -35.05
C VAL A 14 -11.35 -29.40 -34.18
N GLU A 15 -11.29 -30.47 -33.42
CA GLU A 15 -12.30 -30.68 -32.41
C GLU A 15 -12.38 -29.41 -31.57
N MET A 16 -13.55 -28.84 -31.41
CA MET A 16 -13.72 -27.59 -30.63
C MET A 16 -13.26 -27.74 -29.18
N THR A 17 -13.06 -28.97 -28.72
CA THR A 17 -12.56 -29.32 -27.39
C THR A 17 -11.04 -29.41 -27.28
N GLU A 18 -10.28 -29.50 -28.40
CA GLU A 18 -8.82 -29.63 -28.36
C GLU A 18 -8.04 -28.37 -27.95
N HIS A 19 -8.67 -27.22 -28.04
CA HIS A 19 -8.01 -25.92 -27.72
C HIS A 19 -8.87 -25.04 -26.83
N LEU A 20 -9.79 -25.64 -26.08
CA LEU A 20 -10.54 -24.91 -25.07
C LEU A 20 -9.62 -24.60 -23.89
N ARG A 21 -9.72 -23.37 -23.37
CA ARG A 21 -9.08 -22.94 -22.14
C ARG A 21 -9.39 -23.85 -20.94
N PHE A 22 -10.55 -24.50 -21.00
CA PHE A 22 -11.03 -25.49 -20.05
C PHE A 22 -11.50 -26.73 -20.81
N SER A 23 -10.79 -27.83 -20.71
CA SER A 23 -11.24 -29.13 -21.22
C SER A 23 -12.28 -29.75 -20.28
N PRO A 24 -13.07 -30.75 -20.73
CA PRO A 24 -13.92 -31.49 -19.81
C PRO A 24 -13.16 -32.23 -18.71
N GLU A 25 -11.88 -32.40 -18.88
CA GLU A 25 -10.95 -33.07 -17.95
C GLU A 25 -10.12 -32.04 -17.16
N TYR A 26 -10.49 -30.76 -17.23
CA TYR A 26 -9.81 -29.69 -16.54
C TYR A 26 -9.95 -29.89 -15.02
N GLU A 27 -8.86 -30.24 -14.40
CA GLU A 27 -8.70 -30.26 -12.95
C GLU A 27 -7.81 -29.07 -12.58
N PHE A 28 -8.22 -28.35 -11.55
CA PHE A 28 -7.51 -27.19 -11.06
C PHE A 28 -7.07 -27.47 -9.63
N ASP A 29 -5.78 -27.40 -9.40
CA ASP A 29 -5.19 -27.51 -8.07
C ASP A 29 -4.15 -26.41 -7.86
N ALA A 30 -4.36 -25.56 -6.86
CA ALA A 30 -3.40 -24.54 -6.47
C ALA A 30 -2.16 -25.16 -5.77
N GLY A 31 -2.24 -26.43 -5.35
CA GLY A 31 -1.20 -27.10 -4.60
C GLY A 31 -1.08 -26.62 -3.13
N PHE A 32 -2.00 -25.75 -2.69
CA PHE A 32 -2.08 -25.26 -1.32
C PHE A 32 -3.51 -24.84 -0.97
N ASP A 33 -3.82 -24.84 0.33
CA ASP A 33 -5.07 -24.28 0.86
C ASP A 33 -4.89 -22.76 1.09
N PRO A 34 -5.69 -21.90 0.45
CA PRO A 34 -5.62 -20.47 0.67
C PRO A 34 -5.93 -20.07 2.11
N GLU A 35 -5.12 -19.18 2.67
CA GLU A 35 -5.23 -18.70 4.05
C GLU A 35 -6.06 -17.42 4.20
N LEU A 36 -6.15 -16.61 3.16
CA LEU A 36 -6.97 -15.41 3.14
C LEU A 36 -8.44 -15.78 2.81
N ARG A 37 -9.34 -14.94 3.25
CA ARG A 37 -10.76 -15.09 2.91
C ARG A 37 -11.03 -14.58 1.50
N TRP A 38 -11.73 -15.35 0.70
CA TRP A 38 -12.11 -14.99 -0.67
C TRP A 38 -13.63 -14.88 -0.78
N GLU A 39 -14.10 -13.75 -1.27
CA GLU A 39 -15.54 -13.48 -1.46
C GLU A 39 -16.06 -13.97 -2.82
N ASN A 40 -15.17 -14.09 -3.81
CA ASN A 40 -15.53 -14.57 -5.13
C ASN A 40 -15.75 -16.09 -5.17
N ALA A 41 -16.56 -16.54 -6.12
CA ALA A 41 -16.76 -17.96 -6.37
C ALA A 41 -15.42 -18.65 -6.68
N ASN A 42 -15.20 -19.85 -6.15
CA ASN A 42 -13.99 -20.65 -6.28
C ASN A 42 -12.72 -20.01 -5.67
N GLY A 43 -12.84 -18.98 -4.83
CA GLY A 43 -11.72 -18.44 -4.06
C GLY A 43 -10.53 -18.02 -4.91
N PHE A 44 -9.31 -18.46 -4.52
CA PHE A 44 -8.07 -18.16 -5.21
C PHE A 44 -8.10 -18.52 -6.70
N GLN A 45 -8.57 -19.74 -7.00
CA GLN A 45 -8.77 -20.20 -8.37
C GLN A 45 -9.65 -19.25 -9.17
N GLY A 46 -10.85 -18.97 -8.65
CA GLY A 46 -11.82 -18.11 -9.31
C GLY A 46 -11.26 -16.72 -9.58
N MET A 47 -10.42 -16.18 -8.67
CA MET A 47 -9.77 -14.88 -8.86
C MET A 47 -8.81 -14.89 -10.07
N ALA A 48 -8.00 -15.92 -10.26
CA ALA A 48 -7.15 -16.06 -11.44
C ALA A 48 -7.98 -16.21 -12.73
N GLU A 49 -9.12 -16.91 -12.66
CA GLU A 49 -10.05 -17.13 -13.78
C GLU A 49 -10.83 -15.88 -14.20
N LEU A 50 -10.99 -14.89 -13.32
CA LEU A 50 -11.63 -13.61 -13.66
C LEU A 50 -10.94 -12.88 -14.81
N CYS A 51 -9.66 -13.13 -15.06
CA CYS A 51 -8.96 -12.52 -16.19
C CYS A 51 -9.46 -13.04 -17.52
N HIS A 52 -10.30 -12.26 -18.21
CA HIS A 52 -10.82 -12.58 -19.53
C HIS A 52 -9.98 -12.03 -20.72
N GLY A 53 -8.79 -11.50 -20.42
CA GLY A 53 -7.81 -11.12 -21.46
C GLY A 53 -8.07 -9.78 -22.17
N CYS A 54 -8.87 -8.86 -21.59
CA CYS A 54 -9.22 -7.57 -22.23
C CYS A 54 -8.01 -6.67 -22.54
N GLY A 55 -6.88 -6.87 -21.84
CA GLY A 55 -5.66 -6.09 -22.05
C GLY A 55 -5.64 -4.69 -21.41
N GLY A 56 -6.66 -4.31 -20.63
CA GLY A 56 -6.70 -3.03 -19.93
C GLY A 56 -5.47 -2.75 -19.07
N CYS A 57 -4.91 -3.79 -18.43
CA CYS A 57 -3.67 -3.69 -17.63
C CYS A 57 -2.40 -3.38 -18.46
N ARG A 58 -2.50 -3.38 -19.78
CA ARG A 58 -1.43 -3.01 -20.73
C ARG A 58 -1.65 -1.66 -21.39
N GLY A 59 -2.76 -1.01 -21.07
CA GLY A 59 -3.07 0.32 -21.60
C GLY A 59 -2.16 1.41 -21.03
N GLY A 60 -2.11 2.54 -21.74
CA GLY A 60 -1.55 3.77 -21.21
C GLY A 60 -2.35 4.28 -20.01
N GLN A 61 -1.83 5.30 -19.36
CA GLN A 61 -2.46 5.90 -18.18
C GLN A 61 -3.86 6.43 -18.47
N ASP A 62 -4.04 7.03 -19.64
CA ASP A 62 -5.30 7.54 -20.18
C ASP A 62 -6.37 6.44 -20.40
N THR A 63 -5.94 5.19 -20.54
CA THR A 63 -6.84 4.06 -20.84
C THR A 63 -7.45 3.43 -19.59
N THR A 64 -6.72 3.44 -18.46
CA THR A 64 -7.08 2.70 -17.23
C THR A 64 -7.35 3.59 -16.01
N GLY A 65 -7.40 4.90 -16.17
CA GLY A 65 -7.52 5.84 -15.07
C GLY A 65 -6.26 5.94 -14.19
N GLY A 66 -5.14 5.45 -14.69
CA GLY A 66 -3.82 5.78 -14.20
C GLY A 66 -3.19 4.88 -13.14
N VAL A 67 -3.91 3.95 -12.50
CA VAL A 67 -3.35 3.19 -11.36
C VAL A 67 -2.74 1.85 -11.78
N MET A 68 -3.35 1.09 -12.66
CA MET A 68 -2.91 -0.25 -13.11
C MET A 68 -1.93 -0.16 -14.28
N CYS A 69 -1.05 -0.96 -14.51
CA CYS A 69 -0.12 -1.74 -13.70
C CYS A 69 1.25 -1.04 -13.80
N PRO A 70 1.80 -0.46 -12.74
CA PRO A 70 3.00 0.39 -12.85
C PRO A 70 4.23 -0.40 -13.30
N THR A 71 4.37 -1.66 -12.93
CA THR A 71 5.46 -2.53 -13.39
C THR A 71 5.40 -2.79 -14.89
N TYR A 72 4.22 -3.07 -15.45
CA TYR A 72 4.07 -3.20 -16.89
C TYR A 72 4.47 -1.92 -17.62
N ARG A 73 4.04 -0.75 -17.13
CA ARG A 73 4.38 0.54 -17.75
C ARG A 73 5.87 0.85 -17.74
N ALA A 74 6.60 0.32 -16.76
CA ALA A 74 8.03 0.50 -16.66
C ALA A 74 8.83 -0.53 -17.46
N ALA A 75 8.33 -1.78 -17.59
CA ALA A 75 9.03 -2.90 -18.24
C ALA A 75 8.58 -3.14 -19.68
N ASP A 76 7.31 -2.84 -20.01
CA ASP A 76 6.64 -3.18 -21.28
C ASP A 76 6.67 -4.69 -21.62
N GLU A 77 6.63 -5.55 -20.58
CA GLU A 77 6.68 -7.01 -20.72
C GLU A 77 5.34 -7.62 -20.28
N GLU A 78 4.77 -8.52 -21.11
CA GLU A 78 3.48 -9.17 -20.86
C GLU A 78 3.41 -9.86 -19.50
N ILE A 79 4.49 -10.56 -19.12
CA ILE A 79 4.55 -11.28 -17.85
C ILE A 79 4.38 -10.36 -16.64
N GLN A 80 4.75 -9.09 -16.76
CA GLN A 80 4.65 -8.11 -15.71
C GLN A 80 3.27 -7.43 -15.63
N ALA A 81 2.37 -7.72 -16.58
CA ALA A 81 0.98 -7.26 -16.51
C ALA A 81 0.13 -8.14 -15.59
N THR A 82 -0.96 -7.58 -15.04
CA THR A 82 -1.96 -8.37 -14.28
C THR A 82 -2.44 -9.57 -15.07
N ARG A 83 -2.69 -9.39 -16.39
CA ARG A 83 -3.09 -10.47 -17.29
C ARG A 83 -2.03 -11.56 -17.41
N GLY A 84 -0.76 -11.18 -17.62
CA GLY A 84 0.35 -12.13 -17.73
C GLY A 84 0.44 -12.99 -16.48
N ARG A 85 0.49 -12.35 -15.30
CA ARG A 85 0.55 -13.04 -14.00
C ARG A 85 -0.65 -13.98 -13.77
N ALA A 86 -1.88 -13.50 -14.02
CA ALA A 86 -3.08 -14.33 -13.88
C ALA A 86 -3.08 -15.53 -14.82
N ASN A 87 -2.56 -15.38 -16.05
CA ASN A 87 -2.42 -16.48 -16.99
C ASN A 87 -1.37 -17.50 -16.53
N MET A 88 -0.21 -17.04 -16.02
CA MET A 88 0.82 -17.95 -15.50
C MET A 88 0.34 -18.73 -14.28
N LEU A 89 -0.34 -18.06 -13.34
CA LEU A 89 -0.97 -18.73 -12.21
C LEU A 89 -1.96 -19.81 -12.67
N ARG A 90 -2.80 -19.50 -13.65
CA ARG A 90 -3.71 -20.49 -14.23
C ARG A 90 -2.98 -21.69 -14.86
N GLN A 91 -1.92 -21.42 -15.63
CA GLN A 91 -1.12 -22.49 -16.26
C GLN A 91 -0.49 -23.40 -15.21
N ALA A 92 0.03 -22.82 -14.13
CA ALA A 92 0.59 -23.58 -13.01
C ALA A 92 -0.47 -24.46 -12.31
N MET A 93 -1.70 -23.95 -12.18
CA MET A 93 -2.79 -24.65 -11.47
C MET A 93 -3.57 -25.63 -12.35
N SER A 94 -3.48 -25.53 -13.67
CA SER A 94 -4.21 -26.41 -14.62
C SER A 94 -3.46 -27.65 -15.03
N GLY A 95 -2.24 -27.86 -14.53
CA GLY A 95 -1.39 -28.99 -14.89
C GLY A 95 -0.61 -28.78 -16.21
N ASP A 96 -0.67 -27.59 -16.81
CA ASP A 96 0.12 -27.24 -18.00
C ASP A 96 1.60 -27.02 -17.66
N LEU A 97 1.91 -26.75 -16.40
CA LEU A 97 3.25 -26.65 -15.82
C LEU A 97 3.46 -27.79 -14.79
N PRO A 98 4.72 -28.08 -14.40
CA PRO A 98 4.99 -29.03 -13.32
C PRO A 98 4.21 -28.70 -12.04
N GLU A 99 3.75 -29.74 -11.31
CA GLU A 99 2.87 -29.62 -10.14
C GLU A 99 3.38 -28.65 -9.05
N ASP A 100 4.69 -28.58 -8.86
CA ASP A 100 5.32 -27.70 -7.88
C ASP A 100 5.83 -26.37 -8.45
N GLU A 101 5.57 -26.06 -9.73
CA GLU A 101 6.13 -24.90 -10.42
C GLU A 101 5.82 -23.59 -9.74
N ILE A 102 4.59 -23.40 -9.24
CA ILE A 102 4.14 -22.18 -8.57
C ILE A 102 4.96 -21.82 -7.32
N PHE A 103 5.68 -22.81 -6.75
CA PHE A 103 6.51 -22.61 -5.56
C PHE A 103 7.99 -22.44 -5.87
N THR A 104 8.40 -22.62 -7.12
CA THR A 104 9.80 -22.45 -7.50
C THR A 104 10.25 -21.00 -7.36
N GLU A 105 11.53 -20.81 -7.03
CA GLU A 105 12.17 -19.48 -7.01
C GLU A 105 12.07 -18.84 -8.40
N GLU A 106 12.28 -19.63 -9.47
CA GLU A 106 12.18 -19.15 -10.86
C GLU A 106 10.78 -18.61 -11.17
N PHE A 107 9.69 -19.32 -10.81
CA PHE A 107 8.33 -18.83 -11.01
C PHE A 107 8.06 -17.56 -10.19
N ALA A 108 8.50 -17.53 -8.93
CA ALA A 108 8.33 -16.38 -8.07
C ALA A 108 9.02 -15.15 -8.66
N ASP A 109 10.28 -15.27 -9.06
CA ASP A 109 11.09 -14.17 -9.60
C ASP A 109 10.55 -13.66 -10.94
N GLU A 110 10.17 -14.56 -11.85
CA GLU A 110 9.71 -14.17 -13.17
C GLU A 110 8.27 -13.64 -13.18
N VAL A 111 7.38 -14.23 -12.38
CA VAL A 111 5.93 -13.96 -12.45
C VAL A 111 5.47 -12.97 -11.39
N LEU A 112 5.88 -13.16 -10.13
CA LEU A 112 5.27 -12.47 -8.99
C LEU A 112 6.17 -11.38 -8.38
N ASP A 113 7.48 -11.53 -8.43
CA ASP A 113 8.41 -10.72 -7.67
C ASP A 113 8.28 -9.23 -7.99
N LEU A 114 8.18 -8.88 -9.26
CA LEU A 114 7.98 -7.49 -9.69
C LEU A 114 6.54 -6.96 -9.46
N CYS A 115 5.62 -7.75 -8.89
CA CYS A 115 4.33 -7.21 -8.45
C CYS A 115 4.51 -6.44 -7.14
N ILE A 116 4.36 -5.13 -7.20
CA ILE A 116 4.59 -4.22 -6.07
C ILE A 116 3.40 -4.11 -5.09
N GLY A 117 2.37 -4.93 -5.24
CA GLY A 117 1.23 -4.96 -4.31
C GLY A 117 0.43 -3.65 -4.22
N CYS A 118 0.42 -2.81 -5.26
CA CYS A 118 -0.21 -1.49 -5.26
C CYS A 118 -1.76 -1.52 -5.27
N LYS A 119 -2.37 -2.71 -5.41
CA LYS A 119 -3.83 -2.93 -5.50
C LYS A 119 -4.53 -2.21 -6.68
N GLY A 120 -3.79 -1.56 -7.57
CA GLY A 120 -4.36 -0.86 -8.71
C GLY A 120 -5.19 -1.75 -9.62
N CYS A 121 -4.84 -3.03 -9.74
CA CYS A 121 -5.61 -4.01 -10.50
C CYS A 121 -7.01 -4.26 -9.92
N ALA A 122 -7.16 -4.39 -8.62
CA ALA A 122 -8.47 -4.56 -7.99
C ALA A 122 -9.44 -3.41 -8.30
N LYS A 123 -8.91 -2.18 -8.49
CA LYS A 123 -9.72 -1.00 -8.85
C LYS A 123 -10.00 -0.88 -10.34
N ASP A 124 -8.95 -0.99 -11.17
CA ASP A 124 -9.00 -0.57 -12.57
C ASP A 124 -9.32 -1.74 -13.53
N CYS A 125 -9.15 -2.99 -13.08
CA CYS A 125 -9.53 -4.14 -13.87
C CYS A 125 -11.05 -4.27 -13.94
N PRO A 126 -11.67 -4.31 -15.13
CA PRO A 126 -13.12 -4.46 -15.25
C PRO A 126 -13.65 -5.79 -14.73
N SER A 127 -12.75 -6.76 -14.47
CA SER A 127 -13.06 -8.05 -13.85
C SER A 127 -12.55 -8.16 -12.40
N GLU A 128 -12.05 -7.08 -11.83
CA GLU A 128 -11.62 -6.98 -10.43
C GLU A 128 -10.56 -8.01 -10.00
N VAL A 129 -9.66 -8.37 -10.91
CA VAL A 129 -8.57 -9.31 -10.59
C VAL A 129 -7.64 -8.70 -9.55
N ASP A 130 -7.64 -9.24 -8.32
CA ASP A 130 -6.74 -8.79 -7.24
C ASP A 130 -5.42 -9.60 -7.23
N MET A 131 -4.48 -9.13 -8.03
CA MET A 131 -3.15 -9.75 -8.11
C MET A 131 -2.33 -9.55 -6.82
N ALA A 132 -2.55 -8.46 -6.09
CA ALA A 132 -1.84 -8.23 -4.83
C ALA A 132 -2.20 -9.28 -3.76
N LYS A 133 -3.49 -9.62 -3.66
CA LYS A 133 -3.98 -10.67 -2.76
C LYS A 133 -3.48 -12.05 -3.19
N MET A 134 -3.54 -12.35 -4.49
CA MET A 134 -3.02 -13.63 -5.03
C MET A 134 -1.53 -13.80 -4.78
N LYS A 135 -0.72 -12.75 -5.00
CA LYS A 135 0.72 -12.77 -4.68
C LYS A 135 0.97 -13.13 -3.21
N THR A 136 0.25 -12.47 -2.29
CA THR A 136 0.39 -12.71 -0.85
C THR A 136 0.13 -14.17 -0.47
N GLU A 137 -0.88 -14.82 -1.08
CA GLU A 137 -1.17 -16.25 -0.86
C GLU A 137 -0.03 -17.16 -1.33
N VAL A 138 0.46 -16.94 -2.55
CA VAL A 138 1.56 -17.75 -3.10
C VAL A 138 2.84 -17.57 -2.28
N GLU A 139 3.18 -16.34 -1.90
CA GLU A 139 4.33 -16.07 -1.02
C GLU A 139 4.16 -16.75 0.34
N HIS A 140 2.96 -16.71 0.93
CA HIS A 140 2.67 -17.41 2.17
C HIS A 140 2.88 -18.93 2.04
N ALA A 141 2.27 -19.53 1.03
CA ALA A 141 2.40 -20.98 0.77
C ALA A 141 3.85 -21.40 0.53
N ARG A 142 4.63 -20.57 -0.18
CA ARG A 142 6.07 -20.77 -0.39
C ARG A 142 6.85 -20.72 0.93
N HIS A 143 6.56 -19.73 1.79
CA HIS A 143 7.18 -19.64 3.13
C HIS A 143 6.89 -20.86 4.01
N GLN A 144 5.69 -21.45 3.92
CA GLN A 144 5.34 -22.65 4.65
C GLN A 144 6.12 -23.89 4.17
N ARG A 145 6.44 -23.97 2.87
CA ARG A 145 7.16 -25.09 2.26
C ARG A 145 8.68 -24.98 2.40
N GLU A 146 9.24 -23.81 2.08
CA GLU A 146 10.67 -23.61 1.89
C GLU A 146 11.29 -22.74 3.00
N GLY A 147 10.44 -22.09 3.78
CA GLY A 147 10.87 -21.10 4.76
C GLY A 147 11.04 -19.71 4.12
N SER A 148 11.51 -18.75 4.91
CA SER A 148 11.67 -17.35 4.50
C SER A 148 13.07 -16.84 4.82
N SER A 149 13.58 -15.92 4.01
CA SER A 149 14.88 -15.31 4.15
C SER A 149 14.97 -14.39 5.40
N LEU A 150 16.20 -14.08 5.82
CA LEU A 150 16.43 -13.13 6.90
C LEU A 150 15.90 -11.74 6.53
N ARG A 151 16.07 -11.31 5.29
CA ARG A 151 15.61 -10.00 4.79
C ARG A 151 14.09 -9.88 4.85
N GLU A 152 13.36 -10.88 4.38
CA GLU A 152 11.90 -10.91 4.46
C GLU A 152 11.41 -10.79 5.91
N LYS A 153 12.04 -11.54 6.83
CA LYS A 153 11.75 -11.45 8.28
C LYS A 153 12.05 -10.07 8.86
N LEU A 154 13.14 -9.41 8.45
CA LEU A 154 13.45 -8.06 8.87
C LEU A 154 12.38 -7.06 8.40
N PHE A 155 11.97 -7.13 7.14
CA PHE A 155 10.93 -6.25 6.61
C PHE A 155 9.55 -6.54 7.22
N ALA A 156 9.20 -7.80 7.44
CA ALA A 156 7.95 -8.16 8.11
C ALA A 156 7.88 -7.63 9.56
N ASN A 157 9.03 -7.48 10.24
CA ASN A 157 9.14 -7.01 11.61
C ASN A 157 9.75 -5.59 11.72
N VAL A 158 9.47 -4.73 10.72
CA VAL A 158 10.01 -3.36 10.69
C VAL A 158 9.56 -2.52 11.88
N ASP A 159 8.41 -2.80 12.47
CA ASP A 159 7.93 -2.17 13.70
C ASP A 159 8.87 -2.42 14.90
N THR A 160 9.27 -3.66 15.10
CA THR A 160 10.25 -4.03 16.15
C THR A 160 11.62 -3.40 15.87
N LEU A 161 12.07 -3.43 14.62
CA LEU A 161 13.32 -2.78 14.21
C LEU A 161 13.28 -1.27 14.44
N SER A 162 12.17 -0.62 14.12
CA SER A 162 11.98 0.81 14.31
C SER A 162 11.94 1.17 15.78
N ALA A 163 11.28 0.36 16.61
CA ALA A 163 11.28 0.55 18.08
C ALA A 163 12.69 0.47 18.69
N VAL A 164 13.50 -0.50 18.25
CA VAL A 164 14.90 -0.63 18.69
C VAL A 164 15.73 0.53 18.13
N GLY A 165 15.58 0.86 16.84
CA GLY A 165 16.26 1.97 16.20
C GLY A 165 16.00 3.31 16.89
N SER A 166 14.75 3.56 17.28
CA SER A 166 14.31 4.75 18.01
C SER A 166 14.96 4.85 19.40
N ARG A 167 14.94 3.76 20.17
CA ARG A 167 15.59 3.72 21.49
C ARG A 167 17.09 3.97 21.43
N LEU A 168 17.75 3.56 20.36
CA LEU A 168 19.18 3.75 20.13
C LEU A 168 19.51 5.05 19.37
N ALA A 169 18.52 5.85 18.98
CA ALA A 169 18.78 7.14 18.34
C ALA A 169 19.46 8.12 19.30
N PRO A 170 20.43 8.92 18.87
CA PRO A 170 20.89 9.12 17.49
C PRO A 170 21.97 8.14 17.00
N LEU A 171 22.41 7.17 17.81
CA LEU A 171 23.51 6.24 17.47
C LEU A 171 23.15 5.34 16.27
N SER A 172 21.90 4.84 16.21
CA SER A 172 21.38 4.05 15.09
C SER A 172 21.47 4.82 13.78
N ASN A 173 21.07 6.10 13.78
CA ASN A 173 21.14 6.98 12.62
C ASN A 173 22.60 7.28 12.21
N ALA A 174 23.51 7.43 13.16
CA ALA A 174 24.92 7.64 12.89
C ALA A 174 25.58 6.39 12.30
N ALA A 175 25.24 5.20 12.81
CA ALA A 175 25.75 3.93 12.33
C ALA A 175 25.41 3.69 10.85
N ALA A 176 24.19 4.04 10.42
CA ALA A 176 23.74 3.92 9.05
C ALA A 176 24.50 4.84 8.05
N LYS A 177 25.17 5.89 8.57
CA LYS A 177 25.95 6.86 7.79
C LYS A 177 27.47 6.58 7.80
N LEU A 178 27.93 5.55 8.51
CA LEU A 178 29.35 5.20 8.53
C LEU A 178 29.84 4.80 7.13
N PRO A 179 31.07 5.19 6.76
CA PRO A 179 31.68 4.74 5.50
C PRO A 179 31.66 3.22 5.40
N GLY A 180 31.16 2.69 4.29
CA GLY A 180 31.04 1.25 4.04
C GLY A 180 29.81 0.57 4.68
N ALA A 181 29.04 1.22 5.56
CA ALA A 181 27.84 0.63 6.15
C ALA A 181 26.80 0.26 5.08
N ARG A 182 26.58 1.15 4.11
CA ARG A 182 25.64 0.94 3.00
C ARG A 182 26.07 -0.23 2.12
N TRP A 183 27.35 -0.27 1.73
CA TRP A 183 27.92 -1.39 1.00
C TRP A 183 27.77 -2.72 1.77
N ALA A 184 28.05 -2.70 3.08
CA ALA A 184 27.90 -3.90 3.90
C ALA A 184 26.44 -4.37 3.96
N MET A 185 25.47 -3.46 4.10
CA MET A 185 24.05 -3.79 4.10
C MET A 185 23.58 -4.38 2.78
N GLU A 186 24.05 -3.84 1.66
CA GLU A 186 23.73 -4.39 0.34
C GLU A 186 24.29 -5.81 0.18
N ASN A 187 25.55 -6.03 0.52
CA ASN A 187 26.21 -7.33 0.33
C ASN A 187 25.83 -8.39 1.37
N THR A 188 25.21 -8.02 2.51
CA THR A 188 24.82 -8.98 3.57
C THR A 188 23.33 -9.26 3.62
N VAL A 189 22.51 -8.23 3.45
CA VAL A 189 21.04 -8.34 3.55
C VAL A 189 20.32 -7.83 2.28
N GLY A 190 21.04 -7.45 1.22
CA GLY A 190 20.46 -7.06 -0.06
C GLY A 190 19.67 -5.77 -0.01
N ILE A 191 20.05 -4.81 0.85
CA ILE A 191 19.41 -3.47 0.89
C ILE A 191 20.24 -2.52 0.03
N ALA A 192 19.65 -1.97 -1.03
CA ALA A 192 20.29 -1.09 -1.99
C ALA A 192 21.08 0.06 -1.35
N ALA A 193 22.36 0.19 -1.68
CA ALA A 193 23.26 1.19 -1.09
C ALA A 193 22.86 2.63 -1.45
N GLU A 194 22.19 2.83 -2.59
CA GLU A 194 21.77 4.14 -3.08
C GLU A 194 20.52 4.67 -2.38
N ARG A 195 19.74 3.83 -1.68
CA ARG A 195 18.50 4.27 -1.00
C ARG A 195 18.76 5.02 0.28
N SER A 196 18.05 6.10 0.49
CA SER A 196 17.96 6.77 1.78
C SER A 196 17.26 5.88 2.80
N LEU A 197 17.84 5.71 4.00
CA LEU A 197 17.19 4.95 5.07
C LEU A 197 16.34 5.88 5.93
N PRO A 198 15.23 5.36 6.49
CA PRO A 198 14.42 6.13 7.43
C PRO A 198 15.25 6.58 8.64
N THR A 199 15.02 7.81 9.08
CA THR A 199 15.63 8.34 10.30
C THR A 199 14.76 7.97 11.50
N PHE A 200 15.39 7.53 12.60
CA PHE A 200 14.70 7.22 13.85
C PHE A 200 14.71 8.42 14.79
N HIS A 201 13.59 8.68 15.43
CA HIS A 201 13.44 9.69 16.47
C HIS A 201 13.46 9.04 17.85
N ARG A 202 14.19 9.63 18.80
CA ARG A 202 14.31 9.08 20.16
C ARG A 202 13.01 9.24 20.94
N GLU A 203 12.34 10.38 20.81
CA GLU A 203 10.98 10.58 21.31
C GLU A 203 10.02 10.05 20.23
N SER A 204 9.32 8.98 20.52
CA SER A 204 8.28 8.48 19.64
C SER A 204 7.04 9.36 19.71
N PHE A 205 6.13 9.20 18.73
CA PHE A 205 4.83 9.87 18.77
C PHE A 205 4.02 9.42 20.00
N ALA A 206 4.08 8.13 20.33
CA ALA A 206 3.41 7.59 21.51
C ALA A 206 3.95 8.17 22.81
N ASP A 207 5.29 8.32 22.96
CA ASP A 207 5.89 8.98 24.12
C ASP A 207 5.37 10.41 24.26
N TRP A 208 5.35 11.16 23.16
CA TRP A 208 4.84 12.54 23.17
C TRP A 208 3.35 12.62 23.54
N MET A 209 2.53 11.66 23.05
CA MET A 209 1.09 11.60 23.40
C MET A 209 0.87 11.28 24.88
N ALA A 210 1.70 10.42 25.47
CA ALA A 210 1.59 10.02 26.88
C ALA A 210 1.84 11.17 27.86
N ASP A 211 2.69 12.14 27.46
CA ASP A 211 3.09 13.27 28.31
C ASP A 211 2.16 14.50 28.19
N ARG A 212 1.04 14.40 27.43
CA ARG A 212 0.16 15.54 27.18
C ARG A 212 -1.30 15.31 27.59
N GLU A 213 -1.97 16.38 27.95
CA GLU A 213 -3.42 16.41 28.09
C GLU A 213 -4.07 16.84 26.74
N PRO A 214 -5.19 16.24 26.33
CA PRO A 214 -5.94 16.69 25.16
C PRO A 214 -6.37 18.15 25.29
N ALA A 215 -6.25 18.94 24.22
CA ALA A 215 -6.67 20.33 24.22
C ALA A 215 -8.20 20.48 24.22
N VAL A 216 -8.93 19.50 23.72
CA VAL A 216 -10.40 19.43 23.74
C VAL A 216 -10.82 18.43 24.78
N ALA A 217 -11.61 18.85 25.76
CA ALA A 217 -12.13 17.93 26.78
C ALA A 217 -13.16 16.96 26.17
N GLU A 218 -13.18 15.71 26.67
CA GLU A 218 -14.10 14.69 26.13
C GLU A 218 -15.60 15.12 26.23
N SER A 219 -15.92 15.86 27.30
CA SER A 219 -17.29 16.37 27.52
C SER A 219 -17.71 17.53 26.61
N GLU A 220 -16.75 18.16 25.94
CA GLU A 220 -16.96 19.33 25.07
C GLU A 220 -16.82 18.97 23.58
N ALA A 221 -16.31 17.78 23.28
CA ALA A 221 -16.06 17.33 21.92
C ALA A 221 -17.31 16.75 21.27
N ASP A 222 -17.58 17.15 20.04
CA ASP A 222 -18.63 16.52 19.22
C ASP A 222 -18.23 15.11 18.74
N ARG A 223 -16.93 14.85 18.60
CA ARG A 223 -16.35 13.59 18.17
C ARG A 223 -15.10 13.22 18.97
N LYS A 224 -14.84 11.92 19.06
CA LYS A 224 -13.69 11.33 19.77
C LYS A 224 -12.89 10.48 18.81
N ALA A 225 -11.59 10.69 18.75
CA ALA A 225 -10.70 9.96 17.85
C ALA A 225 -9.56 9.26 18.60
N LEU A 226 -9.35 7.98 18.29
CA LEU A 226 -8.17 7.21 18.65
C LEU A 226 -7.18 7.26 17.50
N LEU A 227 -6.00 7.81 17.73
CA LEU A 227 -4.91 7.76 16.75
C LEU A 227 -4.17 6.44 16.87
N LEU A 228 -4.12 5.70 15.75
CA LEU A 228 -3.31 4.48 15.68
C LEU A 228 -1.83 4.87 15.57
N PRO A 229 -0.93 4.35 16.45
CA PRO A 229 0.50 4.63 16.36
C PRO A 229 1.14 3.73 15.28
N ASP A 230 0.84 4.00 13.99
CA ASP A 230 1.49 3.29 12.91
C ASP A 230 3.02 3.43 13.00
N THR A 231 3.75 2.45 12.48
CA THR A 231 5.20 2.34 12.67
C THR A 231 5.95 3.58 12.19
N HIS A 232 5.55 4.12 11.03
CA HIS A 232 6.23 5.26 10.43
C HIS A 232 5.98 6.54 11.23
N THR A 233 4.73 6.85 11.51
CA THR A 233 4.33 8.02 12.32
C THR A 233 4.93 7.94 13.71
N ASN A 234 4.99 6.74 14.30
CA ASN A 234 5.48 6.60 15.67
C ASN A 234 7.00 6.82 15.80
N TYR A 235 7.80 6.23 14.91
CA TYR A 235 9.25 6.18 15.09
C TYR A 235 10.07 7.00 14.09
N ASN A 236 9.54 7.22 12.88
CA ASN A 236 10.28 7.85 11.79
C ASN A 236 9.84 9.27 11.50
N ALA A 237 8.56 9.58 11.67
CA ALA A 237 8.01 10.90 11.39
C ALA A 237 6.98 11.35 12.46
N PRO A 238 7.36 11.46 13.75
CA PRO A 238 6.43 11.87 14.80
C PRO A 238 5.84 13.26 14.59
N GLY A 239 6.48 14.12 13.79
CA GLY A 239 5.95 15.41 13.36
C GLY A 239 4.59 15.33 12.70
N GLN A 240 4.35 14.28 11.90
CA GLN A 240 3.07 14.05 11.20
C GLN A 240 1.95 13.70 12.19
N GLY A 241 2.24 12.85 13.17
CA GLY A 241 1.30 12.55 14.26
C GLY A 241 0.98 13.81 15.08
N LYS A 242 2.00 14.58 15.44
CA LYS A 242 1.85 15.86 16.16
C LYS A 242 1.01 16.88 15.36
N ALA A 243 1.22 16.97 14.05
CA ALA A 243 0.43 17.83 13.15
C ALA A 243 -1.03 17.33 13.08
N THR A 244 -1.25 16.01 12.99
CA THR A 244 -2.58 15.41 13.00
C THR A 244 -3.35 15.76 14.28
N VAL A 245 -2.72 15.63 15.43
CA VAL A 245 -3.35 15.99 16.73
C VAL A 245 -3.75 17.47 16.73
N ARG A 246 -2.84 18.38 16.33
CA ARG A 246 -3.13 19.82 16.29
C ARG A 246 -4.31 20.15 15.38
N VAL A 247 -4.37 19.53 14.19
CA VAL A 247 -5.48 19.75 13.24
C VAL A 247 -6.80 19.22 13.80
N LEU A 248 -6.81 18.00 14.34
CA LEU A 248 -8.03 17.40 14.89
C LEU A 248 -8.55 18.17 16.09
N GLU A 249 -7.68 18.58 17.01
CA GLU A 249 -8.08 19.39 18.17
C GLU A 249 -8.55 20.80 17.77
N ALA A 250 -7.92 21.44 16.77
CA ALA A 250 -8.41 22.69 16.21
C ALA A 250 -9.81 22.54 15.58
N ALA A 251 -10.11 21.33 15.06
CA ALA A 251 -11.43 20.97 14.54
C ALA A 251 -12.47 20.61 15.64
N GLY A 252 -12.10 20.68 16.93
CA GLY A 252 -12.98 20.36 18.06
C GLY A 252 -13.09 18.87 18.41
N VAL A 253 -12.14 18.05 17.95
CA VAL A 253 -12.11 16.60 18.22
C VAL A 253 -11.32 16.31 19.49
N HIS A 254 -11.88 15.48 20.39
CA HIS A 254 -11.11 14.92 21.50
C HIS A 254 -10.23 13.78 20.99
N VAL A 255 -8.91 13.91 21.16
CA VAL A 255 -7.92 12.99 20.56
C VAL A 255 -7.16 12.24 21.65
N ARG A 256 -7.09 10.92 21.50
CA ARG A 256 -6.24 10.06 22.33
C ARG A 256 -5.45 9.08 21.45
N LEU A 257 -4.39 8.52 22.04
CA LEU A 257 -3.66 7.43 21.43
C LEU A 257 -4.42 6.11 21.62
N ALA A 258 -4.40 5.24 20.63
CA ALA A 258 -4.85 3.86 20.74
C ALA A 258 -3.75 3.02 21.44
N GLU A 259 -3.62 3.16 22.76
CA GLU A 259 -2.47 2.64 23.55
C GLU A 259 -2.31 1.12 23.47
N GLU A 260 -3.44 0.38 23.38
CA GLU A 260 -3.44 -1.09 23.34
C GLU A 260 -3.30 -1.64 21.92
N ALA A 261 -3.46 -0.77 20.90
CA ALA A 261 -3.24 -1.11 19.52
C ALA A 261 -1.76 -1.01 19.14
N GLY A 262 -1.37 -1.77 18.11
CA GLY A 262 0.01 -1.80 17.62
C GLY A 262 0.11 -1.55 16.11
N SER A 263 1.20 -2.04 15.53
CA SER A 263 1.36 -2.05 14.07
C SER A 263 0.17 -2.71 13.39
N SER A 264 -0.30 -2.13 12.28
CA SER A 264 -1.47 -2.62 11.54
C SER A 264 -1.36 -4.06 11.02
N GLY A 265 -0.13 -4.57 10.85
CA GLY A 265 0.11 -5.83 10.16
C GLY A 265 0.37 -5.68 8.64
N ARG A 266 0.40 -4.45 8.11
CA ARG A 266 0.71 -4.19 6.69
C ARG A 266 2.07 -4.74 6.27
N PRO A 267 3.19 -4.50 7.02
CA PRO A 267 4.49 -5.02 6.63
C PRO A 267 4.55 -6.56 6.51
N PRO A 268 4.13 -7.35 7.51
CA PRO A 268 4.12 -8.81 7.37
C PRO A 268 3.18 -9.29 6.26
N LEU A 269 1.99 -8.71 6.07
CA LEU A 269 1.08 -9.10 4.99
C LEU A 269 1.73 -8.88 3.61
N SER A 270 2.40 -7.75 3.42
CA SER A 270 3.07 -7.41 2.15
C SER A 270 4.24 -8.32 1.80
N LYS A 271 4.72 -9.12 2.75
CA LYS A 271 5.78 -10.12 2.60
C LYS A 271 5.29 -11.56 2.78
N GLY A 272 3.99 -11.83 2.61
CA GLY A 272 3.43 -13.18 2.68
C GLY A 272 3.41 -13.82 4.08
N PHE A 273 3.66 -13.06 5.16
CA PHE A 273 3.55 -13.56 6.53
C PHE A 273 2.11 -13.40 7.04
N VAL A 274 1.20 -14.15 6.44
CA VAL A 274 -0.26 -14.04 6.69
C VAL A 274 -0.60 -14.30 8.15
N ASP A 275 0.00 -15.31 8.79
CA ASP A 275 -0.26 -15.65 10.20
C ASP A 275 0.13 -14.50 11.14
N GLU A 276 1.28 -13.88 10.90
CA GLU A 276 1.72 -12.73 11.69
C GLU A 276 0.83 -11.51 11.47
N ALA A 277 0.44 -11.24 10.22
CA ALA A 277 -0.50 -10.19 9.89
C ALA A 277 -1.85 -10.41 10.56
N ARG A 278 -2.37 -11.65 10.53
CA ARG A 278 -3.63 -12.06 11.19
C ARG A 278 -3.56 -11.87 12.70
N ARG A 279 -2.45 -12.25 13.32
CA ARG A 279 -2.23 -12.06 14.76
C ARG A 279 -2.28 -10.58 15.15
N LYS A 280 -1.58 -9.71 14.40
CA LYS A 280 -1.58 -8.25 14.63
C LYS A 280 -2.97 -7.65 14.39
N ALA A 281 -3.64 -8.06 13.31
CA ALA A 281 -5.00 -7.62 13.03
C ALA A 281 -5.96 -7.97 14.17
N ARG A 282 -5.91 -9.20 14.69
CA ARG A 282 -6.73 -9.63 15.82
C ARG A 282 -6.45 -8.79 17.07
N GLN A 283 -5.18 -8.59 17.41
CA GLN A 283 -4.80 -7.75 18.55
C GLN A 283 -5.41 -6.33 18.43
N ASN A 284 -5.34 -5.73 17.24
CA ASN A 284 -5.90 -4.40 17.01
C ASN A 284 -7.44 -4.40 17.08
N VAL A 285 -8.10 -5.41 16.51
CA VAL A 285 -9.56 -5.52 16.60
C VAL A 285 -10.02 -5.70 18.05
N ASP A 286 -9.37 -6.59 18.81
CA ASP A 286 -9.70 -6.82 20.22
C ASP A 286 -9.50 -5.55 21.08
N ALA A 287 -8.51 -4.72 20.75
CA ALA A 287 -8.24 -3.47 21.45
C ALA A 287 -9.22 -2.33 21.06
N LEU A 288 -9.58 -2.26 19.78
CA LEU A 288 -10.31 -1.13 19.22
C LEU A 288 -11.84 -1.32 19.28
N ALA A 289 -12.36 -2.54 19.09
CA ALA A 289 -13.81 -2.78 19.02
C ALA A 289 -14.58 -2.25 20.25
N PRO A 290 -14.15 -2.50 21.50
CA PRO A 290 -14.85 -1.96 22.67
C PRO A 290 -14.88 -0.42 22.70
N ARG A 291 -13.83 0.22 22.19
CA ARG A 291 -13.76 1.69 22.14
C ARG A 291 -14.65 2.26 21.04
N VAL A 292 -14.73 1.57 19.90
CA VAL A 292 -15.65 1.94 18.82
C VAL A 292 -17.11 1.83 19.30
N ASP A 293 -17.46 0.79 20.06
CA ASP A 293 -18.77 0.63 20.69
C ASP A 293 -19.10 1.77 21.68
N GLU A 294 -18.07 2.37 22.30
CA GLU A 294 -18.18 3.57 23.15
C GLU A 294 -18.26 4.88 22.33
N GLY A 295 -18.31 4.81 21.01
CA GLY A 295 -18.44 5.94 20.08
C GLY A 295 -17.13 6.64 19.75
N TRP A 296 -16.00 5.93 19.79
CA TRP A 296 -14.72 6.42 19.28
C TRP A 296 -14.54 6.05 17.82
N ASP A 297 -13.95 6.98 17.06
CA ASP A 297 -13.47 6.72 15.71
C ASP A 297 -11.98 6.36 15.76
N VAL A 298 -11.49 5.59 14.79
CA VAL A 298 -10.07 5.25 14.63
C VAL A 298 -9.49 6.06 13.48
N VAL A 299 -8.45 6.84 13.74
CA VAL A 299 -7.79 7.67 12.72
C VAL A 299 -6.36 7.21 12.52
N VAL A 300 -5.96 7.03 11.27
CA VAL A 300 -4.65 6.54 10.87
C VAL A 300 -3.96 7.55 9.96
N VAL A 301 -2.68 7.85 10.23
CA VAL A 301 -1.92 8.84 9.47
C VAL A 301 -1.34 8.23 8.20
N GLU A 302 -0.69 7.06 8.29
CA GLU A 302 -0.12 6.38 7.12
C GLU A 302 -1.22 5.72 6.28
N PRO A 303 -1.38 6.09 4.99
CA PRO A 303 -2.47 5.61 4.15
C PRO A 303 -2.52 4.09 3.95
N SER A 304 -1.36 3.44 3.89
CA SER A 304 -1.30 1.98 3.72
C SER A 304 -1.83 1.23 4.93
N ASP A 305 -1.60 1.78 6.13
CA ASP A 305 -2.11 1.24 7.38
C ASP A 305 -3.62 1.52 7.54
N ALA A 306 -4.09 2.70 7.13
CA ALA A 306 -5.53 2.99 7.09
C ALA A 306 -6.28 1.97 6.20
N VAL A 307 -5.80 1.74 4.98
CA VAL A 307 -6.41 0.75 4.07
C VAL A 307 -6.30 -0.68 4.62
N MET A 308 -5.22 -0.99 5.34
CA MET A 308 -5.09 -2.29 6.00
C MET A 308 -6.23 -2.57 6.96
N LEU A 309 -6.58 -1.62 7.85
CA LEU A 309 -7.70 -1.77 8.78
C LEU A 309 -9.05 -1.75 8.08
N GLN A 310 -9.22 -0.89 7.07
CA GLN A 310 -10.49 -0.70 6.37
C GLN A 310 -10.86 -1.83 5.41
N SER A 311 -9.87 -2.53 4.86
CA SER A 311 -10.06 -3.49 3.77
C SER A 311 -9.39 -4.84 4.04
N ASP A 312 -8.07 -4.87 4.27
CA ASP A 312 -7.34 -6.13 4.34
C ASP A 312 -7.67 -6.96 5.60
N TYR A 313 -8.19 -6.33 6.67
CA TYR A 313 -8.63 -7.07 7.84
C TYR A 313 -9.79 -8.01 7.53
N HIS A 314 -10.66 -7.69 6.57
CA HIS A 314 -11.70 -8.59 6.09
C HIS A 314 -11.14 -9.83 5.38
N ASP A 315 -9.96 -9.72 4.78
CA ASP A 315 -9.26 -10.86 4.17
C ASP A 315 -8.63 -11.78 5.23
N LEU A 316 -8.25 -11.22 6.39
CA LEU A 316 -7.55 -11.94 7.46
C LEU A 316 -8.48 -12.51 8.52
N LEU A 317 -9.57 -11.83 8.83
CA LEU A 317 -10.44 -12.09 9.96
C LEU A 317 -11.91 -12.12 9.53
N ALA A 318 -12.74 -12.75 10.36
CA ALA A 318 -14.20 -12.75 10.24
C ALA A 318 -14.83 -12.30 11.57
N GLY A 319 -16.03 -11.74 11.50
CA GLY A 319 -16.85 -11.41 12.66
C GLY A 319 -17.24 -9.93 12.72
N ASP A 320 -18.25 -9.64 13.52
CA ASP A 320 -18.87 -8.31 13.63
C ASP A 320 -17.88 -7.25 14.14
N ASP A 321 -16.96 -7.63 15.03
CA ASP A 321 -15.95 -6.71 15.56
C ASP A 321 -14.99 -6.18 14.46
N VAL A 322 -14.66 -7.03 13.48
CA VAL A 322 -13.86 -6.62 12.33
C VAL A 322 -14.60 -5.60 11.49
N GLU A 323 -15.88 -5.84 11.21
CA GLU A 323 -16.71 -4.92 10.45
C GLU A 323 -16.88 -3.60 11.21
N THR A 324 -17.11 -3.65 12.54
CA THR A 324 -17.24 -2.49 13.40
C THR A 324 -15.98 -1.62 13.38
N VAL A 325 -14.80 -2.22 13.59
CA VAL A 325 -13.53 -1.49 13.57
C VAL A 325 -13.21 -0.95 12.19
N SER A 326 -13.40 -1.74 11.14
CA SER A 326 -13.12 -1.31 9.77
C SER A 326 -14.02 -0.14 9.34
N ALA A 327 -15.29 -0.17 9.69
CA ALA A 327 -16.25 0.90 9.38
C ALA A 327 -15.99 2.20 10.17
N ALA A 328 -15.40 2.10 11.36
CA ALA A 328 -15.03 3.25 12.20
C ALA A 328 -13.60 3.72 11.99
N THR A 329 -12.87 3.13 11.04
CA THR A 329 -11.48 3.51 10.73
C THR A 329 -11.42 4.46 9.54
N TYR A 330 -10.64 5.52 9.66
CA TYR A 330 -10.47 6.57 8.65
C TYR A 330 -9.00 6.94 8.49
N GLY A 331 -8.58 7.26 7.26
CA GLY A 331 -7.38 8.07 7.06
C GLY A 331 -7.64 9.51 7.52
N VAL A 332 -6.62 10.24 7.93
CA VAL A 332 -6.79 11.57 8.55
C VAL A 332 -7.59 12.55 7.68
N PHE A 333 -7.33 12.64 6.38
CA PHE A 333 -8.08 13.53 5.49
C PHE A 333 -9.48 13.00 5.16
N GLU A 334 -9.65 11.68 5.10
CA GLU A 334 -10.96 11.07 4.99
C GLU A 334 -11.83 11.44 6.19
N TYR A 335 -11.29 11.40 7.40
CA TYR A 335 -11.98 11.79 8.62
C TYR A 335 -12.42 13.26 8.60
N LEU A 336 -11.49 14.16 8.26
CA LEU A 336 -11.79 15.59 8.14
C LEU A 336 -12.89 15.87 7.11
N ASP A 337 -12.84 15.21 5.94
CA ASP A 337 -13.80 15.44 4.87
C ASP A 337 -15.16 14.79 5.14
N ALA A 338 -15.18 13.53 5.62
CA ALA A 338 -16.42 12.79 5.88
C ALA A 338 -17.33 13.48 6.91
N PHE A 339 -16.70 14.08 7.93
CA PHE A 339 -17.43 14.77 9.01
C PHE A 339 -17.43 16.30 8.87
N ARG A 340 -16.90 16.83 7.75
CA ARG A 340 -16.85 18.29 7.48
C ARG A 340 -16.15 19.10 8.58
N LEU A 341 -15.16 18.49 9.21
CA LEU A 341 -14.42 19.09 10.32
C LEU A 341 -13.50 20.22 9.87
N ASP A 342 -13.09 20.20 8.61
CA ASP A 342 -12.27 21.23 7.98
C ASP A 342 -12.94 22.62 7.96
N GLY A 343 -14.27 22.71 8.02
CA GLY A 343 -15.00 23.97 8.11
C GLY A 343 -14.74 24.79 9.39
N ASN A 344 -14.24 24.13 10.44
CA ASN A 344 -13.97 24.76 11.74
C ASN A 344 -12.50 25.15 11.94
N LEU A 345 -11.62 24.79 10.99
CA LEU A 345 -10.17 24.94 11.18
C LEU A 345 -9.69 26.38 11.17
N GLY A 346 -10.39 27.30 10.48
CA GLY A 346 -9.90 28.66 10.27
C GLY A 346 -8.55 28.71 9.55
N ALA A 347 -8.21 27.65 8.81
CA ALA A 347 -6.97 27.57 8.07
C ALA A 347 -6.98 28.57 6.91
N GLU A 348 -5.90 29.32 6.76
CA GLU A 348 -5.67 30.27 5.67
C GLU A 348 -4.50 29.75 4.81
N GLY A 349 -4.77 28.71 4.01
CA GLY A 349 -3.78 28.14 3.10
C GLY A 349 -3.43 29.11 1.98
N ASP A 350 -2.16 29.24 1.68
CA ASP A 350 -1.62 30.06 0.60
C ASP A 350 -0.69 29.24 -0.30
N GLY A 351 -0.69 29.56 -1.59
CA GLY A 351 0.17 28.90 -2.58
C GLY A 351 -0.45 27.69 -3.28
N SER A 352 0.31 27.13 -4.22
CA SER A 352 -0.09 26.02 -5.08
C SER A 352 0.62 24.73 -4.71
N LEU A 353 -0.14 23.63 -4.64
CA LEU A 353 0.34 22.30 -4.25
C LEU A 353 0.20 21.30 -5.40
N THR A 354 1.25 20.56 -5.67
CA THR A 354 1.20 19.34 -6.49
C THR A 354 0.99 18.14 -5.58
N TYR A 355 -0.17 17.49 -5.66
CA TYR A 355 -0.55 16.38 -4.78
C TYR A 355 -0.33 15.02 -5.46
N HIS A 356 0.54 14.20 -4.89
CA HIS A 356 0.67 12.78 -5.26
C HIS A 356 -0.08 11.88 -4.27
N GLY A 357 -1.25 11.36 -4.68
CA GLY A 357 -2.07 10.45 -3.87
C GLY A 357 -1.45 9.07 -3.71
N HIS A 358 -1.64 8.43 -2.55
CA HIS A 358 -1.13 7.10 -2.25
C HIS A 358 -1.87 6.01 -3.05
N CYS A 359 -1.15 5.03 -3.61
CA CYS A 359 -1.73 4.00 -4.48
C CYS A 359 -2.84 3.17 -3.80
N HIS A 360 -2.71 2.81 -2.53
CA HIS A 360 -3.77 2.10 -1.79
C HIS A 360 -5.02 2.96 -1.60
N GLN A 361 -4.89 4.25 -1.30
CA GLN A 361 -6.04 5.16 -1.25
C GLN A 361 -6.71 5.32 -2.61
N LYS A 362 -5.91 5.42 -3.69
CA LYS A 362 -6.45 5.41 -5.07
C LYS A 362 -7.20 4.12 -5.37
N ALA A 363 -6.65 2.96 -4.98
CA ALA A 363 -7.29 1.66 -5.16
C ALA A 363 -8.64 1.56 -4.42
N THR A 364 -8.77 2.20 -3.26
CA THR A 364 -10.02 2.26 -2.48
C THR A 364 -10.86 3.53 -2.75
N LYS A 365 -10.47 4.37 -3.73
CA LYS A 365 -11.16 5.61 -4.14
C LYS A 365 -11.24 6.66 -3.02
N LYS A 366 -10.21 6.75 -2.17
CA LYS A 366 -10.16 7.63 -0.98
C LYS A 366 -9.12 8.75 -1.06
N ASP A 367 -8.36 8.84 -2.13
CA ASP A 367 -7.30 9.84 -2.30
C ASP A 367 -7.82 11.27 -2.53
N HIS A 368 -9.07 11.42 -3.00
CA HIS A 368 -9.71 12.70 -3.27
C HIS A 368 -10.03 13.53 -2.02
N HIS A 369 -10.15 12.89 -0.85
CA HIS A 369 -10.47 13.58 0.41
C HIS A 369 -9.41 14.64 0.78
N ALA A 370 -8.12 14.30 0.61
CA ALA A 370 -7.04 15.25 0.90
C ALA A 370 -7.10 16.47 -0.03
N VAL A 371 -7.36 16.25 -1.32
CA VAL A 371 -7.52 17.34 -2.30
C VAL A 371 -8.68 18.25 -1.93
N GLY A 372 -9.82 17.67 -1.53
CA GLY A 372 -11.01 18.41 -1.12
C GLY A 372 -10.76 19.29 0.11
N VAL A 373 -10.17 18.74 1.16
CA VAL A 373 -9.86 19.45 2.41
C VAL A 373 -8.85 20.57 2.16
N LEU A 374 -7.74 20.30 1.46
CA LEU A 374 -6.72 21.31 1.18
C LEU A 374 -7.25 22.47 0.34
N ARG A 375 -8.10 22.20 -0.67
CA ARG A 375 -8.74 23.26 -1.45
C ARG A 375 -9.68 24.15 -0.60
N ARG A 376 -10.45 23.52 0.32
CA ARG A 376 -11.32 24.30 1.23
C ARG A 376 -10.53 25.06 2.27
N ALA A 377 -9.32 24.63 2.61
CA ALA A 377 -8.37 25.35 3.44
C ALA A 377 -7.66 26.51 2.71
N GLY A 378 -7.91 26.72 1.42
CA GLY A 378 -7.41 27.85 0.64
C GLY A 378 -6.28 27.56 -0.34
N PHE A 379 -5.72 26.35 -0.36
CA PHE A 379 -4.66 25.99 -1.30
C PHE A 379 -5.17 25.75 -2.72
N ASP A 380 -4.38 26.13 -3.71
CA ASP A 380 -4.58 25.68 -5.09
C ASP A 380 -3.92 24.30 -5.26
N VAL A 381 -4.71 23.24 -5.44
CA VAL A 381 -4.22 21.87 -5.44
C VAL A 381 -4.37 21.22 -6.80
N GLU A 382 -3.25 20.83 -7.41
CA GLU A 382 -3.18 20.02 -8.62
C GLU A 382 -2.95 18.54 -8.24
N PRO A 383 -3.97 17.66 -8.33
CA PRO A 383 -3.76 16.23 -8.10
C PRO A 383 -3.10 15.57 -9.31
N LEU A 384 -2.03 14.81 -9.09
CA LEU A 384 -1.39 14.04 -10.14
C LEU A 384 -2.19 12.78 -10.47
N ASP A 385 -2.43 12.55 -11.76
CA ASP A 385 -2.94 11.27 -12.25
C ASP A 385 -1.81 10.25 -12.35
N SER A 386 -1.17 9.98 -11.23
CA SER A 386 -0.02 9.09 -11.11
C SER A 386 -0.41 7.70 -10.63
N THR A 387 0.39 6.70 -11.01
CA THR A 387 0.30 5.34 -10.47
C THR A 387 0.98 5.23 -9.10
N CYS A 388 1.56 4.08 -8.77
CA CYS A 388 2.45 3.94 -7.64
C CYS A 388 3.75 4.72 -7.86
N CYS A 389 4.35 5.19 -6.76
CA CYS A 389 5.66 5.85 -6.77
C CYS A 389 6.83 4.92 -7.08
N GLY A 390 6.63 3.59 -6.98
CA GLY A 390 7.67 2.58 -7.22
C GLY A 390 8.44 2.15 -5.95
N MET A 391 8.30 2.84 -4.82
CA MET A 391 8.95 2.43 -3.57
C MET A 391 8.27 1.21 -2.94
N ALA A 392 6.94 1.21 -2.85
CA ALA A 392 6.10 0.10 -2.40
C ALA A 392 6.63 -0.63 -1.13
N GLY A 393 6.75 0.09 -0.04
CA GLY A 393 7.27 -0.44 1.23
C GLY A 393 8.74 -0.88 1.10
N SER A 394 9.02 -2.18 1.26
CA SER A 394 10.37 -2.72 1.17
C SER A 394 10.91 -2.86 -0.26
N PHE A 395 10.04 -2.99 -1.26
CA PHE A 395 10.41 -3.28 -2.65
C PHE A 395 11.53 -2.37 -3.17
N GLY A 396 11.39 -1.05 -3.02
CA GLY A 396 12.39 -0.11 -3.48
C GLY A 396 13.69 -0.09 -2.67
N TYR A 397 13.73 -0.75 -1.52
CA TYR A 397 14.94 -0.94 -0.72
C TYR A 397 15.73 -2.19 -1.12
N GLU A 398 15.10 -3.15 -1.78
CA GLU A 398 15.73 -4.40 -2.20
C GLU A 398 16.63 -4.14 -3.41
N ALA A 399 17.90 -4.59 -3.34
CA ALA A 399 18.92 -4.23 -4.32
C ALA A 399 18.55 -4.69 -5.75
N GLU A 400 17.97 -5.90 -5.88
CA GLU A 400 17.50 -6.47 -7.15
C GLU A 400 16.33 -5.67 -7.74
N HIS A 401 15.49 -5.05 -6.90
CA HIS A 401 14.32 -4.27 -7.33
C HIS A 401 14.60 -2.78 -7.55
N HIS A 402 15.77 -2.29 -7.11
CA HIS A 402 16.09 -0.86 -7.13
C HIS A 402 15.93 -0.25 -8.52
N SER A 403 16.42 -0.93 -9.57
CA SER A 403 16.31 -0.47 -10.96
C SER A 403 14.85 -0.33 -11.41
N MET A 404 13.99 -1.31 -11.11
CA MET A 404 12.56 -1.28 -11.42
C MET A 404 11.84 -0.21 -10.61
N SER A 405 12.15 -0.08 -9.33
CA SER A 405 11.62 0.98 -8.47
C SER A 405 11.92 2.38 -9.01
N LYS A 406 13.15 2.61 -9.47
CA LYS A 406 13.55 3.87 -10.14
C LYS A 406 12.87 4.05 -11.50
N ALA A 407 12.65 2.98 -12.26
CA ALA A 407 11.95 3.05 -13.55
C ALA A 407 10.49 3.49 -13.36
N ILE A 408 9.79 2.92 -12.38
CA ILE A 408 8.43 3.35 -12.01
C ILE A 408 8.46 4.79 -11.47
N GLY A 409 9.43 5.12 -10.61
CA GLY A 409 9.60 6.47 -10.06
C GLY A 409 9.74 7.54 -11.13
N ARG A 410 10.46 7.26 -12.23
CA ARG A 410 10.60 8.20 -13.35
C ARG A 410 9.27 8.56 -14.02
N LEU A 411 8.30 7.65 -14.03
CA LEU A 411 6.95 7.96 -14.54
C LEU A 411 6.25 9.01 -13.68
N LEU A 412 6.42 8.93 -12.36
CA LEU A 412 5.92 9.93 -11.42
C LEU A 412 6.72 11.25 -11.52
N PHE A 413 8.04 11.17 -11.61
CA PHE A 413 8.91 12.36 -11.65
C PHE A 413 8.60 13.23 -12.86
N GLY A 414 8.35 12.63 -14.04
CA GLY A 414 7.94 13.39 -15.22
C GLY A 414 6.66 14.18 -14.99
N GLN A 415 5.67 13.60 -14.31
CA GLN A 415 4.43 14.31 -13.98
C GLN A 415 4.65 15.43 -12.95
N VAL A 416 5.54 15.22 -11.98
CA VAL A 416 5.92 16.27 -11.01
C VAL A 416 6.64 17.42 -11.69
N ASP A 417 7.52 17.11 -12.67
CA ASP A 417 8.27 18.13 -13.42
C ASP A 417 7.37 18.95 -14.37
N ASP A 418 6.29 18.36 -14.87
CA ASP A 418 5.29 19.01 -15.71
C ASP A 418 4.21 19.79 -14.92
N ALA A 419 4.08 19.53 -13.61
CA ALA A 419 3.06 20.15 -12.75
C ALA A 419 3.40 21.59 -12.42
N ALA A 420 2.35 22.42 -12.23
CA ALA A 420 2.48 23.85 -11.98
C ALA A 420 2.61 24.23 -10.49
N GLY A 421 2.39 23.29 -9.56
CA GLY A 421 2.41 23.55 -8.12
C GLY A 421 3.80 23.88 -7.60
N GLU A 422 3.89 24.88 -6.72
CA GLU A 422 5.14 25.33 -6.11
C GLU A 422 5.72 24.31 -5.11
N GLN A 423 4.85 23.54 -4.45
CA GLN A 423 5.24 22.55 -3.47
C GLN A 423 4.61 21.20 -3.78
N VAL A 424 5.44 20.16 -3.80
CA VAL A 424 4.95 18.77 -3.86
C VAL A 424 4.56 18.30 -2.46
N VAL A 425 3.41 17.62 -2.35
CA VAL A 425 2.96 16.99 -1.11
C VAL A 425 2.52 15.56 -1.37
N ALA A 426 2.81 14.64 -0.44
CA ALA A 426 2.42 13.23 -0.56
C ALA A 426 2.14 12.62 0.81
N PRO A 427 1.01 11.89 1.00
CA PRO A 427 0.64 11.34 2.30
C PRO A 427 1.43 10.10 2.70
N GLY A 428 1.85 9.25 1.76
CA GLY A 428 2.51 7.99 2.05
C GLY A 428 4.01 8.13 2.32
N ALA A 429 4.53 7.44 3.33
CA ALA A 429 5.95 7.40 3.66
C ALA A 429 6.81 6.96 2.47
N SER A 430 6.44 5.84 1.82
CA SER A 430 7.10 5.34 0.61
C SER A 430 7.09 6.36 -0.53
N CYS A 431 6.01 7.12 -0.69
CA CYS A 431 5.90 8.14 -1.72
C CYS A 431 6.87 9.30 -1.46
N ARG A 432 6.97 9.75 -0.20
CA ARG A 432 7.88 10.83 0.18
C ARG A 432 9.34 10.44 -0.01
N THR A 433 9.70 9.25 0.43
CA THR A 433 11.07 8.73 0.24
C THR A 433 11.43 8.64 -1.25
N GLN A 434 10.54 8.11 -2.10
CA GLN A 434 10.79 8.05 -3.55
C GLN A 434 10.92 9.43 -4.19
N LEU A 435 10.08 10.38 -3.80
CA LEU A 435 10.13 11.76 -4.28
C LEU A 435 11.36 12.51 -3.76
N GLY A 436 11.82 12.22 -2.54
CA GLY A 436 13.05 12.75 -1.97
C GLY A 436 14.33 12.22 -2.65
N ASP A 437 14.25 11.02 -3.24
CA ASP A 437 15.34 10.43 -4.04
C ASP A 437 15.33 10.89 -5.51
N ARG A 438 14.47 11.84 -5.91
CA ARG A 438 14.45 12.46 -7.24
C ARG A 438 15.64 13.39 -7.40
N ASP A 439 16.23 13.39 -8.59
CA ASP A 439 17.32 14.32 -8.93
C ASP A 439 16.84 15.79 -8.76
N GLY A 440 17.59 16.55 -8.00
CA GLY A 440 17.27 17.95 -7.72
C GLY A 440 16.28 18.18 -6.57
N ALA A 441 15.82 17.13 -5.87
CA ALA A 441 15.07 17.29 -4.63
C ALA A 441 16.02 17.64 -3.47
N ASP A 442 15.70 18.70 -2.73
CA ASP A 442 16.49 19.10 -1.55
C ASP A 442 16.17 18.22 -0.32
N ALA A 443 14.95 17.70 -0.25
CA ALA A 443 14.44 16.86 0.84
C ALA A 443 13.20 16.06 0.42
N GLU A 444 12.75 15.15 1.28
CA GLU A 444 11.43 14.53 1.14
C GLU A 444 10.32 15.58 1.20
N PRO A 445 9.28 15.49 0.34
CA PRO A 445 8.15 16.43 0.40
C PRO A 445 7.38 16.26 1.72
N PRO A 446 6.73 17.32 2.25
CA PRO A 446 5.94 17.24 3.47
C PRO A 446 4.70 16.35 3.29
N HIS A 447 4.24 15.81 4.41
CA HIS A 447 2.91 15.20 4.47
C HIS A 447 1.84 16.30 4.37
N PRO A 448 0.73 16.11 3.62
CA PRO A 448 -0.32 17.13 3.49
C PRO A 448 -0.87 17.63 4.83
N ILE A 449 -0.86 16.81 5.88
CA ILE A 449 -1.32 17.24 7.22
C ILE A 449 -0.36 18.23 7.88
N GLU A 450 0.94 18.17 7.58
CA GLU A 450 1.91 19.15 8.07
C GLU A 450 1.70 20.50 7.38
N THR A 451 1.41 20.48 6.07
CA THR A 451 1.03 21.67 5.30
C THR A 451 -0.26 22.30 5.83
N LEU A 452 -1.28 21.47 6.10
CA LEU A 452 -2.54 21.96 6.67
C LEU A 452 -2.35 22.52 8.09
N ALA A 453 -1.55 21.85 8.93
CA ALA A 453 -1.26 22.31 10.29
C ALA A 453 -0.49 23.63 10.32
N ALA A 454 0.39 23.87 9.35
CA ALA A 454 1.08 25.15 9.21
C ALA A 454 0.12 26.32 8.86
N ALA A 455 -0.92 26.04 8.10
CA ALA A 455 -1.95 27.03 7.74
C ALA A 455 -2.90 27.40 8.90
N LEU A 456 -2.85 26.69 10.04
CA LEU A 456 -3.58 27.05 11.25
C LEU A 456 -2.86 28.15 12.06
N GLU A 457 -1.56 28.33 11.83
CA GLU A 457 -0.69 29.23 12.59
C GLU A 457 -0.54 30.61 11.93
N GLY A 458 -1.09 30.79 10.73
CA GLY A 458 -1.11 32.07 9.98
C GLY A 458 -2.27 32.93 10.39
#